data_5585509e5e46fd3cd62b858492f99b51
#
_entry.id   5585509e5e46fd3cd62b858492f99b51
#
_cell.length_a   1.000
_cell.length_b   1.000
_cell.length_c   1.000
_cell.angle_alpha   90.00
_cell.angle_beta   90.00
_cell.angle_gamma   90.00
#
_symmetry.space_group_name_H-M   'P 1'
#
loop_
_entity.id
_entity.type
_entity.pdbx_description
1 polymer ?
#
loop_
_entity_poly.entity_id
_entity_poly.type
_entity_poly.pdbx_seq_one_letter_code
_entity_poly.pdbx_strand_id
1 'polypeptide(L)'
;MKHLLKKHRMLSVGIFLAAVLSIIYAAILSPAGKSTGSFSEFCTTLFREEMKSNTMNLHFTLKDPKAAGIDSYEITLGSLSGDSPHNQARQLKKLSEELKKYSHRSLKGKDRLTCRLLSDYISRQQNLAAYPYYDEPLTPSGGVTSQLPVLLAEYTFRNTRDIKDYLGLLSQMDTYFLGILDYEQKKADAGLFMSDEACLKVIEGCEVFTEHPDDNFLIDTFSNRLNAMDGLTDTQKNAYLKQHSKVLSDHVIPAYSQMIKGLTMLLGRGHNNWGLCNFPEGKAYYEAVVSADTGCDDSVEDLFSQIAKARRENLTFCQNLLEKNPKLASQSPKPDAALKEENAMLSRLQKEILTDFPAPPQTDVEICHVDPALSEYLAPAFYITAPIDDISHNRIYINDAKNDTDIYYFTTLAHEGYPGHLYQTICTSSYGAPEVLSLLNYPGYTEGWATYTEMQSFYYAGLDPDLASLLQHNQAATLSLYATADIGIHYFGWEKEKNAAFWSEYGVDDTATVKRITDLILEEPGNYLKYYVGYLKFRQMREQLALENKSFSVSAFHEAILRTGPSPFSVLEETVRDQLK
;
A
#
# COMPACT_ATOMS: atom_id res chain seq x y z
N MET A 1 27.17 -15.37 5.73
CA MET A 1 26.40 -14.60 4.76
C MET A 1 25.44 -15.47 3.96
N LYS A 2 25.89 -16.41 3.08
CA LYS A 2 24.99 -17.31 2.32
C LYS A 2 23.98 -18.09 3.19
N HIS A 3 24.31 -18.41 4.45
CA HIS A 3 23.42 -19.11 5.39
C HIS A 3 22.37 -18.19 6.03
N LEU A 4 22.70 -16.91 6.23
CA LEU A 4 21.76 -15.90 6.76
C LEU A 4 20.71 -15.55 5.71
N LEU A 5 21.11 -15.38 4.45
CA LEU A 5 20.17 -15.11 3.33
C LEU A 5 19.27 -16.32 3.02
N LYS A 6 19.74 -17.58 3.20
CA LYS A 6 18.92 -18.80 2.98
C LYS A 6 17.77 -18.99 3.98
N LYS A 7 17.82 -18.36 5.15
CA LYS A 7 16.76 -18.47 6.19
C LYS A 7 15.64 -17.44 6.02
N HIS A 8 15.80 -16.49 5.08
CA HIS A 8 14.75 -15.53 4.86
C HIS A 8 13.58 -16.20 4.15
N ARG A 9 12.47 -16.36 4.88
CA ARG A 9 11.16 -16.40 4.27
C ARG A 9 11.06 -15.21 3.32
N MET A 10 10.56 -15.46 2.13
CA MET A 10 10.18 -14.37 1.25
C MET A 10 9.40 -13.38 2.09
N LEU A 11 9.86 -12.14 2.06
CA LEU A 11 8.97 -11.04 2.38
C LEU A 11 7.76 -11.23 1.47
N SER A 12 6.73 -11.86 2.01
CA SER A 12 5.40 -11.67 1.49
C SER A 12 5.12 -10.22 1.84
N VAL A 13 5.53 -9.36 0.93
CA VAL A 13 5.19 -7.95 0.96
C VAL A 13 3.68 -7.93 1.06
N GLY A 14 3.17 -7.45 2.18
CA GLY A 14 1.75 -7.27 2.34
C GLY A 14 1.32 -6.37 1.20
N ILE A 15 0.57 -6.93 0.27
CA ILE A 15 -0.10 -6.12 -0.73
C ILE A 15 -1.11 -5.33 0.06
N PHE A 16 -0.79 -4.07 0.22
CA PHE A 16 -1.55 -3.14 1.01
C PHE A 16 -2.94 -2.99 0.39
N LEU A 17 -3.96 -3.11 1.21
CA LEU A 17 -5.33 -2.66 0.91
C LEU A 17 -5.40 -1.22 0.36
N ALA A 18 -4.37 -0.40 0.59
CA ALA A 18 -4.23 0.92 0.00
C ALA A 18 -4.13 0.92 -1.54
N ALA A 19 -3.68 -0.15 -2.18
CA ALA A 19 -3.60 -0.19 -3.64
C ALA A 19 -4.99 -0.19 -4.31
N VAL A 20 -6.01 -0.76 -3.67
CA VAL A 20 -7.39 -0.70 -4.18
C VAL A 20 -8.04 0.66 -3.91
N LEU A 21 -7.59 1.36 -2.84
CA LEU A 21 -8.03 2.72 -2.53
C LEU A 21 -7.30 3.77 -3.39
N SER A 22 -6.20 3.42 -4.06
CA SER A 22 -5.39 4.35 -4.84
C SER A 22 -5.80 4.50 -6.31
N ILE A 23 -6.83 3.81 -6.80
CA ILE A 23 -7.46 4.21 -8.04
C ILE A 23 -8.30 5.45 -7.73
N ILE A 24 -7.61 6.57 -7.52
CA ILE A 24 -8.25 7.88 -7.46
C ILE A 24 -8.67 8.20 -8.89
N TYR A 25 -9.85 7.75 -9.25
CA TYR A 25 -10.59 8.41 -10.31
C TYR A 25 -10.93 9.79 -9.79
N ALA A 26 -10.14 10.78 -10.19
CA ALA A 26 -10.45 12.16 -9.88
C ALA A 26 -11.92 12.40 -10.21
N ALA A 27 -12.73 12.63 -9.20
CA ALA A 27 -14.15 12.88 -9.35
C ALA A 27 -14.34 13.95 -10.44
N ILE A 28 -15.31 13.73 -11.29
CA ILE A 28 -15.70 14.72 -12.27
C ILE A 28 -16.18 15.92 -11.48
N LEU A 29 -15.32 16.94 -11.37
CA LEU A 29 -15.81 18.25 -10.99
C LEU A 29 -16.89 18.59 -12.00
N SER A 30 -18.15 18.34 -11.65
CA SER A 30 -19.28 18.84 -12.42
C SER A 30 -19.01 20.31 -12.72
N PRO A 31 -19.25 20.78 -13.95
CA PRO A 31 -19.02 22.17 -14.30
C PRO A 31 -20.06 23.10 -13.65
N ALA A 32 -20.30 22.89 -12.36
CA ALA A 32 -21.17 23.73 -11.57
C ALA A 32 -20.36 24.92 -11.03
N GLY A 33 -20.37 25.97 -11.82
CA GLY A 33 -20.06 27.29 -11.32
C GLY A 33 -18.57 27.62 -11.26
N LYS A 34 -18.21 28.78 -11.79
CA LYS A 34 -16.92 29.43 -11.60
C LYS A 34 -16.55 29.38 -10.11
N SER A 35 -15.56 28.57 -9.74
CA SER A 35 -15.01 28.55 -8.38
C SER A 35 -14.37 29.93 -8.14
N THR A 36 -15.12 30.80 -7.47
CA THR A 36 -14.65 32.09 -6.93
C THR A 36 -14.38 31.96 -5.43
N GLY A 37 -14.38 30.72 -4.90
CA GLY A 37 -14.22 30.43 -3.49
C GLY A 37 -12.76 30.50 -3.01
N SER A 38 -12.59 30.44 -1.69
CA SER A 38 -11.29 30.37 -1.03
C SER A 38 -10.60 29.03 -1.36
N PHE A 39 -9.27 28.95 -1.16
CA PHE A 39 -8.53 27.69 -1.31
C PHE A 39 -9.06 26.58 -0.38
N SER A 40 -9.45 26.94 0.84
CA SER A 40 -10.05 25.99 1.80
C SER A 40 -11.37 25.40 1.27
N GLU A 41 -12.25 26.22 0.69
CA GLU A 41 -13.50 25.73 0.06
C GLU A 41 -13.23 24.81 -1.14
N PHE A 42 -12.21 25.13 -1.93
CA PHE A 42 -11.76 24.26 -3.03
C PHE A 42 -11.33 22.90 -2.48
N CYS A 43 -10.48 22.84 -1.45
CA CYS A 43 -10.01 21.59 -0.84
C CYS A 43 -11.17 20.77 -0.26
N THR A 44 -12.09 21.43 0.46
CA THR A 44 -13.26 20.74 1.03
C THR A 44 -14.17 20.16 -0.07
N THR A 45 -14.37 20.93 -1.13
CA THR A 45 -15.19 20.46 -2.27
C THR A 45 -14.54 19.28 -2.97
N LEU A 46 -13.23 19.37 -3.25
CA LEU A 46 -12.47 18.29 -3.87
C LEU A 46 -12.55 17.00 -3.04
N PHE A 47 -12.33 17.10 -1.73
CA PHE A 47 -12.44 15.95 -0.84
C PHE A 47 -13.84 15.31 -0.87
N ARG A 48 -14.89 16.12 -0.73
CA ARG A 48 -16.27 15.60 -0.71
C ARG A 48 -16.69 14.95 -2.02
N GLU A 49 -16.34 15.54 -3.14
CA GLU A 49 -16.67 14.96 -4.46
C GLU A 49 -15.90 13.66 -4.72
N GLU A 50 -14.63 13.59 -4.29
CA GLU A 50 -13.85 12.36 -4.36
C GLU A 50 -14.45 11.25 -3.48
N MET A 51 -14.83 11.55 -2.25
CA MET A 51 -15.49 10.59 -1.37
C MET A 51 -16.82 10.06 -1.94
N LYS A 52 -17.59 10.89 -2.63
CA LYS A 52 -18.85 10.46 -3.27
C LYS A 52 -18.64 9.59 -4.51
N SER A 53 -17.46 9.63 -5.11
CA SER A 53 -17.17 8.91 -6.37
C SER A 53 -16.99 7.41 -6.18
N ASN A 54 -16.70 6.96 -4.94
CA ASN A 54 -16.52 5.55 -4.61
C ASN A 54 -16.95 5.27 -3.17
N THR A 55 -17.97 4.42 -3.00
CA THR A 55 -18.56 4.13 -1.68
C THR A 55 -17.61 3.30 -0.80
N MET A 56 -16.72 2.48 -1.38
CA MET A 56 -15.69 1.77 -0.60
C MET A 56 -14.70 2.78 0.02
N ASN A 57 -14.20 3.72 -0.78
CA ASN A 57 -13.32 4.77 -0.29
C ASN A 57 -13.99 5.62 0.77
N LEU A 58 -15.25 6.02 0.55
CA LEU A 58 -16.03 6.76 1.52
C LEU A 58 -16.13 6.01 2.86
N HIS A 59 -16.44 4.72 2.82
CA HIS A 59 -16.63 3.88 4.01
C HIS A 59 -15.37 3.71 4.85
N PHE A 60 -14.24 3.46 4.19
CA PHE A 60 -12.96 3.27 4.88
C PHE A 60 -12.30 4.58 5.30
N THR A 61 -12.60 5.68 4.61
CA THR A 61 -12.02 7.01 4.94
C THR A 61 -12.80 7.73 6.02
N LEU A 62 -14.14 7.57 6.07
CA LEU A 62 -15.01 8.28 7.01
C LEU A 62 -15.90 7.32 7.81
N LYS A 63 -15.92 7.52 9.13
CA LYS A 63 -16.90 6.87 10.00
C LYS A 63 -18.28 7.55 9.91
N ASP A 64 -18.28 8.88 9.85
CA ASP A 64 -19.49 9.71 9.75
C ASP A 64 -19.42 10.68 8.55
N PRO A 65 -19.79 10.20 7.34
CA PRO A 65 -19.82 11.06 6.15
C PRO A 65 -20.65 12.33 6.31
N LYS A 66 -21.73 12.26 7.13
CA LYS A 66 -22.60 13.41 7.36
C LYS A 66 -21.90 14.52 8.16
N ALA A 67 -21.11 14.15 9.17
CA ALA A 67 -20.28 15.11 9.91
C ALA A 67 -19.26 15.83 9.00
N ALA A 68 -18.75 15.13 7.98
CA ALA A 68 -17.89 15.72 6.93
C ALA A 68 -18.67 16.55 5.89
N GLY A 69 -20.00 16.70 6.04
CA GLY A 69 -20.86 17.45 5.11
C GLY A 69 -21.25 16.68 3.84
N ILE A 70 -21.23 15.35 3.90
CA ILE A 70 -21.69 14.45 2.83
C ILE A 70 -23.06 13.87 3.25
N ASP A 71 -24.12 14.63 3.01
CA ASP A 71 -25.49 14.25 3.42
C ASP A 71 -26.07 13.11 2.58
N SER A 72 -25.67 13.01 1.30
CA SER A 72 -26.14 12.01 0.36
C SER A 72 -25.07 11.67 -0.67
N TYR A 73 -25.07 10.42 -1.11
CA TYR A 73 -24.24 9.89 -2.18
C TYR A 73 -24.95 8.72 -2.86
N GLU A 74 -24.57 8.43 -4.09
CA GLU A 74 -24.97 7.21 -4.79
C GLU A 74 -24.04 6.07 -4.39
N ILE A 75 -24.59 4.86 -4.24
CA ILE A 75 -23.78 3.68 -3.96
C ILE A 75 -23.06 3.31 -5.25
N THR A 76 -21.71 3.27 -5.20
CA THR A 76 -20.91 2.98 -6.39
C THR A 76 -19.55 2.39 -6.03
N LEU A 77 -19.09 1.42 -6.85
CA LEU A 77 -17.71 0.92 -6.87
C LEU A 77 -16.77 1.86 -7.66
N GLY A 78 -17.30 2.97 -8.20
CA GLY A 78 -16.61 3.74 -9.22
C GLY A 78 -16.78 3.09 -10.60
N SER A 79 -15.96 3.51 -11.57
CA SER A 79 -15.98 2.91 -12.91
C SER A 79 -14.58 2.78 -13.47
N LEU A 80 -14.26 1.59 -13.97
CA LEU A 80 -13.13 1.34 -14.85
C LEU A 80 -13.67 0.84 -16.18
N SER A 81 -13.19 1.39 -17.28
CA SER A 81 -13.60 1.00 -18.62
C SER A 81 -12.50 1.36 -19.62
N GLY A 82 -12.63 0.93 -20.86
CA GLY A 82 -11.67 1.25 -21.90
C GLY A 82 -11.44 2.75 -22.15
N ASP A 83 -12.39 3.60 -21.78
CA ASP A 83 -12.23 5.06 -21.91
C ASP A 83 -11.63 5.71 -20.65
N SER A 84 -11.46 4.97 -19.57
CA SER A 84 -11.03 5.50 -18.27
C SER A 84 -9.69 6.23 -18.33
N PRO A 85 -8.62 5.73 -18.99
CA PRO A 85 -7.34 6.44 -19.05
C PRO A 85 -7.45 7.84 -19.66
N HIS A 86 -8.21 7.97 -20.73
CA HIS A 86 -8.42 9.27 -21.39
C HIS A 86 -9.30 10.22 -20.58
N ASN A 87 -10.27 9.69 -19.85
CA ASN A 87 -11.10 10.45 -18.91
C ASN A 87 -10.25 10.99 -17.76
N GLN A 88 -9.45 10.13 -17.13
CA GLN A 88 -8.53 10.48 -16.04
C GLN A 88 -7.55 11.59 -16.47
N ALA A 89 -6.88 11.44 -17.62
CA ALA A 89 -5.96 12.46 -18.11
C ALA A 89 -6.65 13.83 -18.29
N ARG A 90 -7.88 13.84 -18.81
CA ARG A 90 -8.67 15.09 -18.96
C ARG A 90 -9.06 15.70 -17.61
N GLN A 91 -9.43 14.87 -16.65
CA GLN A 91 -9.81 15.31 -15.30
C GLN A 91 -8.62 15.89 -14.55
N LEU A 92 -7.49 15.20 -14.53
CA LEU A 92 -6.24 15.67 -13.93
C LEU A 92 -5.79 17.01 -14.54
N LYS A 93 -5.93 17.18 -15.87
CA LYS A 93 -5.64 18.45 -16.53
C LYS A 93 -6.54 19.57 -16.01
N LYS A 94 -7.86 19.36 -15.96
CA LYS A 94 -8.81 20.35 -15.42
C LYS A 94 -8.51 20.69 -13.96
N LEU A 95 -8.24 19.68 -13.12
CA LEU A 95 -7.91 19.87 -11.71
C LEU A 95 -6.62 20.71 -11.54
N SER A 96 -5.59 20.42 -12.35
CA SER A 96 -4.36 21.20 -12.39
C SER A 96 -4.62 22.67 -12.79
N GLU A 97 -5.49 22.92 -13.78
CA GLU A 97 -5.87 24.26 -14.23
C GLU A 97 -6.64 25.04 -13.13
N GLU A 98 -7.54 24.35 -12.41
CA GLU A 98 -8.25 24.94 -11.27
C GLU A 98 -7.29 25.30 -10.12
N LEU A 99 -6.40 24.37 -9.76
CA LEU A 99 -5.43 24.57 -8.68
C LEU A 99 -4.48 25.74 -8.97
N LYS A 100 -4.09 25.95 -10.24
CA LYS A 100 -3.24 27.09 -10.66
C LYS A 100 -3.84 28.47 -10.41
N LYS A 101 -5.16 28.57 -10.22
CA LYS A 101 -5.81 29.84 -9.84
C LYS A 101 -5.42 30.32 -8.44
N TYR A 102 -4.97 29.38 -7.60
CA TYR A 102 -4.48 29.68 -6.25
C TYR A 102 -2.96 29.82 -6.29
N SER A 103 -2.48 31.01 -6.02
CA SER A 103 -1.04 31.25 -6.02
C SER A 103 -0.38 30.74 -4.76
N HIS A 104 0.60 29.85 -4.87
CA HIS A 104 1.43 29.40 -3.76
C HIS A 104 2.06 30.56 -2.97
N ARG A 105 2.34 31.69 -3.65
CA ARG A 105 2.98 32.86 -3.00
C ARG A 105 2.01 33.66 -2.14
N SER A 106 0.72 33.60 -2.40
CA SER A 106 -0.31 34.28 -1.62
C SER A 106 -0.82 33.46 -0.45
N LEU A 107 -0.69 32.13 -0.50
CA LEU A 107 -1.08 31.20 0.56
C LEU A 107 -0.01 31.16 1.67
N LYS A 108 -0.45 30.91 2.90
CA LYS A 108 0.43 30.85 4.09
C LYS A 108 0.19 29.58 4.89
N GLY A 109 1.18 29.19 5.70
CA GLY A 109 1.08 28.07 6.64
C GLY A 109 0.61 26.77 5.97
N LYS A 110 -0.40 26.14 6.57
CA LYS A 110 -0.95 24.85 6.10
C LYS A 110 -1.49 24.93 4.67
N ASP A 111 -2.17 26.01 4.29
CA ASP A 111 -2.73 26.15 2.93
C ASP A 111 -1.64 26.18 1.87
N ARG A 112 -0.52 26.83 2.14
CA ARG A 112 0.62 26.84 1.20
C ARG A 112 1.21 25.45 1.02
N LEU A 113 1.40 24.70 2.10
CA LEU A 113 1.89 23.33 2.05
C LEU A 113 0.90 22.43 1.31
N THR A 114 -0.39 22.47 1.67
CA THR A 114 -1.45 21.71 1.02
C THR A 114 -1.52 21.95 -0.48
N CYS A 115 -1.46 23.22 -0.91
CA CYS A 115 -1.46 23.57 -2.32
C CYS A 115 -0.22 23.02 -3.05
N ARG A 116 0.94 23.02 -2.41
CA ARG A 116 2.18 22.45 -2.95
C ARG A 116 2.09 20.93 -3.10
N LEU A 117 1.58 20.24 -2.06
CA LEU A 117 1.40 18.77 -2.08
C LEU A 117 0.40 18.34 -3.15
N LEU A 118 -0.75 19.03 -3.26
CA LEU A 118 -1.73 18.78 -4.32
C LEU A 118 -1.14 19.01 -5.71
N SER A 119 -0.35 20.07 -5.89
CA SER A 119 0.29 20.37 -7.19
C SER A 119 1.29 19.31 -7.61
N ASP A 120 2.12 18.84 -6.68
CA ASP A 120 3.08 17.77 -6.93
C ASP A 120 2.37 16.46 -7.27
N TYR A 121 1.41 16.07 -6.43
CA TYR A 121 0.65 14.84 -6.63
C TYR A 121 -0.05 14.81 -7.99
N ILE A 122 -0.80 15.87 -8.32
CA ILE A 122 -1.47 15.98 -9.62
C ILE A 122 -0.46 15.91 -10.76
N SER A 123 0.72 16.52 -10.63
CA SER A 123 1.76 16.47 -11.65
C SER A 123 2.27 15.04 -11.88
N ARG A 124 2.52 14.26 -10.80
CA ARG A 124 2.94 12.86 -10.90
C ARG A 124 1.83 11.99 -11.51
N GLN A 125 0.58 12.19 -11.11
CA GLN A 125 -0.56 11.49 -11.71
C GLN A 125 -0.75 11.84 -13.19
N GLN A 126 -0.48 13.08 -13.60
CA GLN A 126 -0.50 13.47 -15.02
C GLN A 126 0.61 12.78 -15.82
N ASN A 127 1.78 12.58 -15.22
CA ASN A 127 2.88 11.85 -15.85
C ASN A 127 2.50 10.37 -16.06
N LEU A 128 1.86 9.71 -15.11
CA LEU A 128 1.33 8.35 -15.26
C LEU A 128 0.23 8.29 -16.33
N ALA A 129 -0.71 9.22 -16.30
CA ALA A 129 -1.82 9.28 -17.25
C ALA A 129 -1.40 9.60 -18.71
N ALA A 130 -0.14 9.95 -18.95
CA ALA A 130 0.43 10.07 -20.28
C ALA A 130 0.61 8.71 -20.99
N TYR A 131 0.55 7.60 -20.22
CA TYR A 131 0.73 6.23 -20.69
C TYR A 131 -0.57 5.42 -20.55
N PRO A 132 -1.56 5.63 -21.44
CA PRO A 132 -2.83 4.92 -21.35
C PRO A 132 -2.63 3.41 -21.51
N TYR A 133 -3.35 2.62 -20.72
CA TYR A 133 -3.33 1.15 -20.71
C TYR A 133 -2.04 0.48 -20.23
N TYR A 134 -1.08 1.21 -19.65
CA TYR A 134 0.09 0.61 -19.02
C TYR A 134 -0.20 0.09 -17.61
N ASP A 135 -1.17 0.66 -16.92
CA ASP A 135 -1.63 0.20 -15.62
C ASP A 135 -2.25 -1.21 -15.69
N GLU A 136 -2.09 -2.01 -14.61
CA GLU A 136 -2.57 -3.38 -14.55
C GLU A 136 -3.56 -3.58 -13.39
N PRO A 137 -4.87 -3.48 -13.64
CA PRO A 137 -5.89 -3.66 -12.60
C PRO A 137 -6.09 -5.12 -12.19
N LEU A 138 -5.58 -6.08 -12.98
CA LEU A 138 -5.77 -7.52 -12.79
C LEU A 138 -4.44 -8.24 -12.58
N THR A 139 -3.71 -7.93 -11.50
CA THR A 139 -2.56 -8.75 -11.12
C THR A 139 -3.01 -9.98 -10.32
N PRO A 140 -2.30 -11.11 -10.39
CA PRO A 140 -2.67 -12.33 -9.68
C PRO A 140 -2.86 -12.15 -8.17
N SER A 141 -1.98 -11.39 -7.52
CA SER A 141 -1.99 -11.20 -6.07
C SER A 141 -2.60 -9.88 -5.61
N GLY A 142 -2.37 -8.79 -6.34
CA GLY A 142 -2.78 -7.43 -5.98
C GLY A 142 -3.96 -6.87 -6.77
N GLY A 143 -4.46 -7.61 -7.76
CA GLY A 143 -5.51 -7.13 -8.64
C GLY A 143 -6.90 -7.04 -8.00
N VAL A 144 -7.81 -6.35 -8.68
CA VAL A 144 -9.19 -6.11 -8.20
C VAL A 144 -9.92 -7.40 -7.86
N THR A 145 -9.73 -8.47 -8.65
CA THR A 145 -10.41 -9.75 -8.42
C THR A 145 -9.99 -10.45 -7.13
N SER A 146 -8.77 -10.23 -6.65
CA SER A 146 -8.28 -10.79 -5.39
C SER A 146 -8.52 -9.85 -4.20
N GLN A 147 -8.40 -8.53 -4.39
CA GLN A 147 -8.45 -7.56 -3.29
C GLN A 147 -9.87 -7.09 -2.93
N LEU A 148 -10.76 -6.93 -3.92
CA LEU A 148 -12.13 -6.46 -3.65
C LEU A 148 -12.92 -7.37 -2.71
N PRO A 149 -12.87 -8.72 -2.82
CA PRO A 149 -13.54 -9.59 -1.85
C PRO A 149 -13.01 -9.45 -0.42
N VAL A 150 -11.70 -9.23 -0.26
CA VAL A 150 -11.08 -9.00 1.05
C VAL A 150 -11.61 -7.71 1.69
N LEU A 151 -11.64 -6.62 0.93
CA LEU A 151 -12.22 -5.35 1.40
C LEU A 151 -13.69 -5.50 1.77
N LEU A 152 -14.44 -6.25 0.98
CA LEU A 152 -15.85 -6.55 1.28
C LEU A 152 -16.00 -7.42 2.53
N ALA A 153 -15.09 -8.37 2.79
CA ALA A 153 -15.09 -9.15 4.02
C ALA A 153 -14.83 -8.29 5.26
N GLU A 154 -14.01 -7.25 5.13
CA GLU A 154 -13.65 -6.32 6.22
C GLU A 154 -14.57 -5.08 6.33
N TYR A 155 -15.58 -4.98 5.47
CA TYR A 155 -16.52 -3.86 5.45
C TYR A 155 -17.34 -3.79 6.74
N THR A 156 -17.09 -2.81 7.60
CA THR A 156 -17.67 -2.69 8.94
C THR A 156 -19.15 -2.28 8.90
N PHE A 157 -20.01 -2.94 9.68
CA PHE A 157 -21.42 -2.55 9.83
C PHE A 157 -21.63 -1.73 11.11
N ARG A 158 -21.51 -0.42 11.02
CA ARG A 158 -21.73 0.54 12.12
C ARG A 158 -23.22 0.83 12.34
N ASN A 159 -24.00 0.74 11.26
CA ASN A 159 -25.44 1.02 11.23
C ASN A 159 -26.11 0.33 10.02
N THR A 160 -27.43 0.42 9.93
CA THR A 160 -28.21 -0.22 8.83
C THR A 160 -27.96 0.40 7.45
N ARG A 161 -27.36 1.60 7.36
CA ARG A 161 -26.95 2.19 6.09
C ARG A 161 -25.78 1.42 5.51
N ASP A 162 -24.79 1.07 6.35
CA ASP A 162 -23.63 0.32 5.91
C ASP A 162 -24.01 -1.05 5.31
N ILE A 163 -25.04 -1.72 5.85
CA ILE A 163 -25.55 -2.96 5.27
C ILE A 163 -26.13 -2.73 3.87
N LYS A 164 -26.87 -1.63 3.69
CA LYS A 164 -27.47 -1.30 2.38
C LYS A 164 -26.42 -0.92 1.36
N ASP A 165 -25.42 -0.14 1.80
CA ASP A 165 -24.30 0.28 0.95
C ASP A 165 -23.49 -0.95 0.52
N TYR A 166 -23.17 -1.86 1.42
CA TYR A 166 -22.51 -3.13 1.14
C TYR A 166 -23.28 -3.97 0.11
N LEU A 167 -24.58 -4.19 0.33
CA LEU A 167 -25.42 -4.96 -0.60
C LEU A 167 -25.55 -4.26 -1.96
N GLY A 168 -25.57 -2.94 -1.97
CA GLY A 168 -25.57 -2.14 -3.20
C GLY A 168 -24.25 -2.23 -3.96
N LEU A 169 -23.10 -2.28 -3.26
CA LEU A 169 -21.79 -2.51 -3.87
C LEU A 169 -21.72 -3.90 -4.52
N LEU A 170 -22.14 -4.94 -3.81
CA LEU A 170 -22.19 -6.29 -4.37
C LEU A 170 -23.06 -6.37 -5.63
N SER A 171 -24.18 -5.65 -5.66
CA SER A 171 -25.09 -5.65 -6.80
C SER A 171 -24.53 -4.97 -8.06
N GLN A 172 -23.39 -4.29 -7.97
CA GLN A 172 -22.73 -3.62 -9.09
C GLN A 172 -21.52 -4.38 -9.63
N MET A 173 -21.12 -5.49 -8.99
CA MET A 173 -19.90 -6.20 -9.36
C MET A 173 -19.89 -6.70 -10.79
N ASP A 174 -21.03 -7.16 -11.30
CA ASP A 174 -21.16 -7.60 -12.69
C ASP A 174 -20.87 -6.47 -13.69
N THR A 175 -21.45 -5.31 -13.48
CA THR A 175 -21.20 -4.12 -14.33
C THR A 175 -19.78 -3.60 -14.18
N TYR A 176 -19.23 -3.59 -12.97
CA TYR A 176 -17.88 -3.14 -12.70
C TYR A 176 -16.84 -4.05 -13.37
N PHE A 177 -17.01 -5.37 -13.28
CA PHE A 177 -16.11 -6.34 -13.92
C PHE A 177 -16.21 -6.31 -15.45
N LEU A 178 -17.39 -6.06 -16.00
CA LEU A 178 -17.52 -5.82 -17.46
C LEU A 178 -16.72 -4.58 -17.89
N GLY A 179 -16.70 -3.54 -17.09
CA GLY A 179 -15.87 -2.36 -17.36
C GLY A 179 -14.37 -2.67 -17.34
N ILE A 180 -13.91 -3.50 -16.38
CA ILE A 180 -12.53 -3.97 -16.34
C ILE A 180 -12.19 -4.80 -17.59
N LEU A 181 -13.08 -5.69 -18.01
CA LEU A 181 -12.87 -6.48 -19.24
C LEU A 181 -12.81 -5.59 -20.50
N ASP A 182 -13.60 -4.52 -20.58
CA ASP A 182 -13.49 -3.54 -21.67
C ASP A 182 -12.12 -2.83 -21.63
N TYR A 183 -11.62 -2.48 -20.45
CA TYR A 183 -10.27 -1.95 -20.28
C TYR A 183 -9.20 -2.94 -20.77
N GLU A 184 -9.26 -4.20 -20.32
CA GLU A 184 -8.32 -5.25 -20.72
C GLU A 184 -8.37 -5.55 -22.23
N GLN A 185 -9.55 -5.49 -22.85
CA GLN A 185 -9.67 -5.61 -24.29
C GLN A 185 -8.94 -4.46 -25.01
N LYS A 186 -9.11 -3.21 -24.55
CA LYS A 186 -8.40 -2.04 -25.11
C LYS A 186 -6.89 -2.14 -24.90
N LYS A 187 -6.47 -2.61 -23.74
CA LYS A 187 -5.07 -2.90 -23.40
C LYS A 187 -4.49 -3.96 -24.35
N ALA A 188 -5.23 -5.03 -24.63
CA ALA A 188 -4.83 -6.07 -25.58
C ALA A 188 -4.75 -5.52 -27.03
N ASP A 189 -5.70 -4.68 -27.44
CA ASP A 189 -5.68 -4.02 -28.75
C ASP A 189 -4.49 -3.07 -28.91
N ALA A 190 -4.04 -2.46 -27.80
CA ALA A 190 -2.82 -1.63 -27.76
C ALA A 190 -1.51 -2.45 -27.69
N GLY A 191 -1.59 -3.79 -27.57
CA GLY A 191 -0.41 -4.67 -27.44
C GLY A 191 0.25 -4.62 -26.08
N LEU A 192 -0.48 -4.20 -25.03
CA LEU A 192 0.00 -4.01 -23.66
C LEU A 192 -0.58 -5.03 -22.67
N PHE A 193 -1.33 -6.03 -23.16
CA PHE A 193 -1.96 -7.05 -22.33
C PHE A 193 -0.92 -7.86 -21.56
N MET A 194 -1.29 -8.29 -20.35
CA MET A 194 -0.46 -9.13 -19.49
C MET A 194 -0.04 -10.44 -20.17
N SER A 195 0.99 -11.10 -19.64
CA SER A 195 1.41 -12.41 -20.13
C SER A 195 0.32 -13.46 -19.94
N ASP A 196 0.31 -14.49 -20.80
CA ASP A 196 -0.63 -15.62 -20.64
C ASP A 196 -0.47 -16.32 -19.29
N GLU A 197 0.76 -16.38 -18.74
CA GLU A 197 1.01 -16.95 -17.41
C GLU A 197 0.31 -16.13 -16.31
N ALA A 198 0.41 -14.81 -16.33
CA ALA A 198 -0.28 -13.93 -15.38
C ALA A 198 -1.80 -14.02 -15.55
N CYS A 199 -2.28 -13.99 -16.80
CA CYS A 199 -3.71 -14.13 -17.11
C CYS A 199 -4.30 -15.45 -16.58
N LEU A 200 -3.60 -16.57 -16.77
CA LEU A 200 -4.03 -17.87 -16.25
C LEU A 200 -4.08 -17.91 -14.72
N LYS A 201 -3.14 -17.28 -14.02
CA LYS A 201 -3.19 -17.16 -12.56
C LYS A 201 -4.39 -16.31 -12.08
N VAL A 202 -4.72 -15.23 -12.78
CA VAL A 202 -5.93 -14.44 -12.48
C VAL A 202 -7.20 -15.25 -12.70
N ILE A 203 -7.26 -16.02 -13.81
CA ILE A 203 -8.37 -16.93 -14.09
C ILE A 203 -8.50 -17.99 -12.98
N GLU A 204 -7.39 -18.64 -12.59
CA GLU A 204 -7.37 -19.62 -11.50
C GLU A 204 -7.90 -19.04 -10.18
N GLY A 205 -7.46 -17.82 -9.81
CA GLY A 205 -8.01 -17.12 -8.64
C GLY A 205 -9.51 -16.88 -8.73
N CYS A 206 -10.02 -16.51 -9.90
CA CYS A 206 -11.46 -16.36 -10.13
C CYS A 206 -12.21 -17.71 -10.06
N GLU A 207 -11.63 -18.80 -10.56
CA GLU A 207 -12.20 -20.15 -10.48
C GLU A 207 -12.30 -20.61 -9.02
N VAL A 208 -11.21 -20.46 -8.24
CA VAL A 208 -11.20 -20.79 -6.80
C VAL A 208 -12.29 -20.01 -6.04
N PHE A 209 -12.44 -18.71 -6.33
CA PHE A 209 -13.48 -17.90 -5.68
C PHE A 209 -14.91 -18.41 -5.97
N THR A 210 -15.14 -19.04 -7.14
CA THR A 210 -16.46 -19.52 -7.58
C THR A 210 -16.67 -21.01 -7.42
N GLU A 211 -15.69 -21.78 -6.95
CA GLU A 211 -15.74 -23.24 -6.85
C GLU A 211 -16.86 -23.73 -5.91
N HIS A 212 -17.03 -23.03 -4.79
CA HIS A 212 -18.02 -23.35 -3.77
C HIS A 212 -18.92 -22.14 -3.46
N PRO A 213 -19.85 -21.78 -4.38
CA PRO A 213 -20.63 -20.55 -4.26
C PRO A 213 -21.56 -20.52 -3.04
N ASP A 214 -22.01 -21.69 -2.57
CA ASP A 214 -22.87 -21.82 -1.38
C ASP A 214 -22.09 -21.80 -0.06
N ASP A 215 -20.76 -21.91 -0.13
CA ASP A 215 -19.81 -21.89 1.01
C ASP A 215 -18.76 -20.77 0.82
N ASN A 216 -19.13 -19.71 0.12
CA ASN A 216 -18.24 -18.58 -0.11
C ASN A 216 -18.01 -17.78 1.20
N PHE A 217 -16.77 -17.45 1.52
CA PHE A 217 -16.39 -16.76 2.76
C PHE A 217 -17.14 -15.43 3.00
N LEU A 218 -17.64 -14.77 1.94
CA LEU A 218 -18.47 -13.58 2.08
C LEU A 218 -19.79 -13.86 2.80
N ILE A 219 -20.29 -15.12 2.78
CA ILE A 219 -21.52 -15.52 3.51
C ILE A 219 -21.26 -15.50 5.01
N ASP A 220 -20.18 -16.14 5.45
CA ASP A 220 -19.85 -16.24 6.87
C ASP A 220 -19.44 -14.88 7.44
N THR A 221 -18.58 -14.14 6.74
CA THR A 221 -18.14 -12.81 7.17
C THR A 221 -19.31 -11.82 7.25
N PHE A 222 -20.27 -11.87 6.32
CA PHE A 222 -21.48 -11.06 6.39
C PHE A 222 -22.36 -11.47 7.59
N SER A 223 -22.58 -12.77 7.80
CA SER A 223 -23.39 -13.30 8.90
C SER A 223 -22.79 -12.91 10.25
N ASN A 224 -21.47 -13.08 10.43
CA ASN A 224 -20.77 -12.75 11.66
C ASN A 224 -20.91 -11.25 12.00
N ARG A 225 -20.68 -10.37 11.02
CA ARG A 225 -20.83 -8.90 11.21
C ARG A 225 -22.27 -8.52 11.51
N LEU A 226 -23.24 -9.12 10.83
CA LEU A 226 -24.64 -8.87 11.07
C LEU A 226 -25.09 -9.30 12.47
N ASN A 227 -24.55 -10.44 12.95
CA ASN A 227 -24.84 -10.95 14.30
C ASN A 227 -24.21 -10.09 15.40
N ALA A 228 -23.06 -9.50 15.14
CA ALA A 228 -22.38 -8.57 16.05
C ALA A 228 -23.09 -7.21 16.17
N MET A 229 -24.01 -6.88 15.26
CA MET A 229 -24.76 -5.62 15.35
C MET A 229 -25.85 -5.66 16.41
N ASP A 230 -25.86 -4.63 17.24
CA ASP A 230 -26.95 -4.37 18.18
C ASP A 230 -28.17 -3.78 17.49
N GLY A 231 -29.36 -3.99 18.08
CA GLY A 231 -30.61 -3.33 17.67
C GLY A 231 -31.33 -3.93 16.46
N LEU A 232 -30.81 -5.01 15.86
CA LEU A 232 -31.50 -5.75 14.82
C LEU A 232 -32.31 -6.93 15.40
N THR A 233 -33.56 -7.05 14.97
CA THR A 233 -34.37 -8.24 15.28
C THR A 233 -33.94 -9.43 14.42
N ASP A 234 -34.22 -10.67 14.89
CA ASP A 234 -33.93 -11.89 14.11
C ASP A 234 -34.65 -11.88 12.74
N THR A 235 -35.85 -11.32 12.67
CA THR A 235 -36.58 -11.14 11.40
C THR A 235 -35.80 -10.24 10.42
N GLN A 236 -35.21 -9.14 10.90
CA GLN A 236 -34.42 -8.25 10.08
C GLN A 236 -33.09 -8.90 9.66
N LYS A 237 -32.42 -9.59 10.60
CA LYS A 237 -31.19 -10.33 10.28
C LYS A 237 -31.45 -11.38 9.20
N ASN A 238 -32.48 -12.19 9.34
CA ASN A 238 -32.87 -13.19 8.36
C ASN A 238 -33.25 -12.59 6.99
N ALA A 239 -33.87 -11.41 6.97
CA ALA A 239 -34.15 -10.71 5.71
C ALA A 239 -32.87 -10.25 5.01
N TYR A 240 -31.88 -9.70 5.74
CA TYR A 240 -30.60 -9.31 5.19
C TYR A 240 -29.78 -10.51 4.71
N LEU A 241 -29.73 -11.61 5.46
CA LEU A 241 -29.06 -12.85 5.04
C LEU A 241 -29.61 -13.38 3.72
N LYS A 242 -30.94 -13.41 3.59
CA LYS A 242 -31.61 -13.83 2.34
C LYS A 242 -31.27 -12.88 1.18
N GLN A 243 -31.27 -11.58 1.43
CA GLN A 243 -30.89 -10.57 0.42
C GLN A 243 -29.45 -10.74 -0.01
N HIS A 244 -28.54 -10.95 0.94
CA HIS A 244 -27.11 -11.17 0.67
C HIS A 244 -26.89 -12.40 -0.22
N SER A 245 -27.47 -13.58 0.16
CA SER A 245 -27.37 -14.80 -0.66
C SER A 245 -27.88 -14.57 -2.09
N LYS A 246 -28.98 -13.82 -2.22
CA LYS A 246 -29.55 -13.48 -3.54
C LYS A 246 -28.59 -12.61 -4.35
N VAL A 247 -28.00 -11.57 -3.76
CA VAL A 247 -27.07 -10.68 -4.45
C VAL A 247 -25.79 -11.41 -4.84
N LEU A 248 -25.28 -12.31 -3.99
CA LEU A 248 -24.14 -13.15 -4.33
C LEU A 248 -24.42 -13.99 -5.57
N SER A 249 -25.56 -14.69 -5.61
CA SER A 249 -25.93 -15.56 -6.73
C SER A 249 -26.25 -14.80 -8.02
N ASP A 250 -26.83 -13.60 -7.91
CA ASP A 250 -27.33 -12.87 -9.08
C ASP A 250 -26.26 -11.95 -9.70
N HIS A 251 -25.29 -11.47 -8.91
CA HIS A 251 -24.30 -10.47 -9.35
C HIS A 251 -22.84 -10.88 -9.12
N VAL A 252 -22.49 -11.39 -7.92
CA VAL A 252 -21.06 -11.62 -7.59
C VAL A 252 -20.53 -12.84 -8.33
N ILE A 253 -21.15 -14.00 -8.18
CA ILE A 253 -20.70 -15.23 -8.86
C ILE A 253 -20.75 -15.08 -10.40
N PRO A 254 -21.81 -14.48 -10.99
CA PRO A 254 -21.80 -14.18 -12.41
C PRO A 254 -20.69 -13.22 -12.87
N ALA A 255 -20.31 -12.21 -12.05
CA ALA A 255 -19.22 -11.29 -12.36
C ALA A 255 -17.89 -12.03 -12.55
N TYR A 256 -17.54 -12.92 -11.61
CA TYR A 256 -16.34 -13.76 -11.71
C TYR A 256 -16.42 -14.73 -12.90
N SER A 257 -17.59 -15.33 -13.14
CA SER A 257 -17.78 -16.20 -14.30
C SER A 257 -17.60 -15.46 -15.64
N GLN A 258 -18.00 -14.18 -15.70
CA GLN A 258 -17.78 -13.31 -16.85
C GLN A 258 -16.30 -12.95 -17.00
N MET A 259 -15.61 -12.68 -15.88
CA MET A 259 -14.17 -12.41 -15.87
C MET A 259 -13.38 -13.60 -16.43
N ILE A 260 -13.64 -14.82 -15.96
CA ILE A 260 -13.02 -16.05 -16.48
C ILE A 260 -13.23 -16.16 -18.01
N LYS A 261 -14.45 -15.99 -18.48
CA LYS A 261 -14.77 -16.07 -19.92
C LYS A 261 -14.05 -14.97 -20.72
N GLY A 262 -14.10 -13.72 -20.25
CA GLY A 262 -13.49 -12.58 -20.92
C GLY A 262 -11.98 -12.72 -21.02
N LEU A 263 -11.31 -13.08 -19.92
CA LEU A 263 -9.86 -13.29 -19.91
C LEU A 263 -9.45 -14.49 -20.75
N THR A 264 -10.22 -15.58 -20.73
CA THR A 264 -9.96 -16.75 -21.60
C THR A 264 -9.97 -16.36 -23.08
N MET A 265 -10.83 -15.43 -23.50
CA MET A 265 -10.85 -14.92 -24.89
C MET A 265 -9.65 -14.04 -25.23
N LEU A 266 -8.97 -13.51 -24.25
CA LEU A 266 -7.77 -12.66 -24.40
C LEU A 266 -6.46 -13.45 -24.36
N LEU A 267 -6.47 -14.75 -24.00
CA LEU A 267 -5.28 -15.60 -24.05
C LEU A 267 -4.67 -15.58 -25.45
N GLY A 268 -3.35 -15.55 -25.50
CA GLY A 268 -2.57 -15.42 -26.74
C GLY A 268 -2.41 -13.96 -27.23
N ARG A 269 -2.98 -12.96 -26.51
CA ARG A 269 -2.82 -11.53 -26.82
C ARG A 269 -1.64 -10.90 -26.04
N GLY A 270 -1.12 -11.58 -25.03
CA GLY A 270 0.05 -11.14 -24.27
C GLY A 270 1.34 -11.39 -25.05
N HIS A 271 2.01 -10.31 -25.45
CA HIS A 271 3.25 -10.39 -26.24
C HIS A 271 4.50 -10.13 -25.41
N ASN A 272 4.36 -9.63 -24.19
CA ASN A 272 5.46 -9.41 -23.25
C ASN A 272 5.26 -10.26 -21.99
N ASN A 273 6.17 -11.17 -21.75
CA ASN A 273 6.19 -12.04 -20.57
C ASN A 273 7.32 -11.69 -19.60
N TRP A 274 7.84 -10.46 -19.67
CA TRP A 274 8.98 -10.00 -18.90
C TRP A 274 8.80 -8.52 -18.49
N GLY A 275 9.88 -7.77 -18.31
CA GLY A 275 9.83 -6.41 -17.78
C GLY A 275 9.17 -5.37 -18.69
N LEU A 276 8.74 -4.27 -18.09
CA LEU A 276 8.09 -3.13 -18.77
C LEU A 276 8.93 -2.56 -19.93
N CYS A 277 10.27 -2.58 -19.81
CA CYS A 277 11.18 -2.07 -20.85
C CYS A 277 11.00 -2.75 -22.22
N ASN A 278 10.30 -3.88 -22.29
CA ASN A 278 9.97 -4.56 -23.54
C ASN A 278 8.73 -3.97 -24.25
N PHE A 279 7.95 -3.12 -23.59
CA PHE A 279 6.89 -2.34 -24.23
C PHE A 279 7.45 -1.06 -24.87
N PRO A 280 6.79 -0.48 -25.87
CA PRO A 280 7.31 0.66 -26.64
C PRO A 280 7.79 1.84 -25.80
N GLU A 281 7.02 2.28 -24.80
CA GLU A 281 7.35 3.39 -23.88
C GLU A 281 7.56 2.89 -22.44
N GLY A 282 7.82 1.60 -22.28
CA GLY A 282 7.84 0.93 -20.98
C GLY A 282 8.86 1.48 -19.99
N LYS A 283 10.04 1.93 -20.45
CA LYS A 283 11.03 2.59 -19.59
C LYS A 283 10.52 3.93 -19.06
N ALA A 284 9.95 4.75 -19.93
CA ALA A 284 9.43 6.06 -19.56
C ALA A 284 8.21 5.92 -18.62
N TYR A 285 7.36 4.92 -18.87
CA TYR A 285 6.29 4.58 -17.93
C TYR A 285 6.85 4.14 -16.57
N TYR A 286 7.87 3.27 -16.55
CA TYR A 286 8.50 2.83 -15.30
C TYR A 286 9.12 4.00 -14.51
N GLU A 287 9.76 4.97 -15.17
CA GLU A 287 10.25 6.20 -14.53
C GLU A 287 9.09 6.98 -13.88
N ALA A 288 7.95 7.07 -14.54
CA ALA A 288 6.75 7.72 -13.99
C ALA A 288 6.21 6.95 -12.77
N VAL A 289 6.15 5.61 -12.82
CA VAL A 289 5.78 4.75 -11.69
C VAL A 289 6.72 4.96 -10.51
N VAL A 290 8.03 4.84 -10.73
CA VAL A 290 9.04 5.02 -9.66
C VAL A 290 8.92 6.42 -9.03
N SER A 291 8.77 7.46 -9.85
CA SER A 291 8.58 8.82 -9.35
C SER A 291 7.31 8.98 -8.52
N ALA A 292 6.19 8.41 -8.96
CA ALA A 292 4.92 8.50 -8.24
C ALA A 292 4.94 7.70 -6.93
N ASP A 293 5.40 6.46 -7.00
CA ASP A 293 5.37 5.54 -5.86
C ASP A 293 6.40 5.87 -4.80
N THR A 294 7.62 6.22 -5.20
CA THR A 294 8.66 6.57 -4.22
C THR A 294 8.54 8.00 -3.69
N GLY A 295 7.87 8.90 -4.41
CA GLY A 295 7.86 10.32 -4.08
C GLY A 295 9.24 11.00 -4.23
N CYS A 296 10.17 10.37 -4.97
CA CYS A 296 11.51 10.89 -5.23
C CYS A 296 11.60 11.60 -6.58
N ASP A 297 12.52 12.55 -6.67
CA ASP A 297 12.84 13.27 -7.91
C ASP A 297 14.16 12.78 -8.54
N ASP A 298 14.81 11.77 -7.92
CA ASP A 298 16.02 11.15 -8.46
C ASP A 298 15.71 10.32 -9.71
N SER A 299 16.66 10.24 -10.66
CA SER A 299 16.54 9.33 -11.79
C SER A 299 16.60 7.86 -11.35
N VAL A 300 16.07 6.96 -12.17
CA VAL A 300 16.12 5.51 -11.88
C VAL A 300 17.56 5.02 -11.81
N GLU A 301 18.46 5.57 -12.63
CA GLU A 301 19.92 5.27 -12.60
C GLU A 301 20.56 5.73 -11.30
N ASP A 302 20.20 6.94 -10.82
CA ASP A 302 20.72 7.45 -9.55
C ASP A 302 20.23 6.60 -8.38
N LEU A 303 18.95 6.24 -8.37
CA LEU A 303 18.38 5.33 -7.36
C LEU A 303 19.07 3.97 -7.39
N PHE A 304 19.28 3.37 -8.56
CA PHE A 304 20.02 2.12 -8.72
C PHE A 304 21.43 2.19 -8.12
N SER A 305 22.12 3.30 -8.38
CA SER A 305 23.46 3.56 -7.85
C SER A 305 23.47 3.73 -6.34
N GLN A 306 22.50 4.48 -5.78
CA GLN A 306 22.33 4.68 -4.33
C GLN A 306 22.01 3.36 -3.62
N ILE A 307 21.10 2.54 -4.18
CA ILE A 307 20.74 1.21 -3.68
C ILE A 307 21.96 0.30 -3.64
N ALA A 308 22.73 0.24 -4.72
CA ALA A 308 23.94 -0.57 -4.80
C ALA A 308 25.03 -0.13 -3.81
N LYS A 309 25.18 1.18 -3.59
CA LYS A 309 26.10 1.73 -2.58
C LYS A 309 25.66 1.31 -1.17
N ALA A 310 24.41 1.55 -0.81
CA ALA A 310 23.86 1.22 0.50
C ALA A 310 23.95 -0.29 0.79
N ARG A 311 23.71 -1.15 -0.20
CA ARG A 311 23.88 -2.60 -0.08
C ARG A 311 25.32 -2.96 0.27
N ARG A 312 26.31 -2.40 -0.44
CA ARG A 312 27.72 -2.65 -0.13
C ARG A 312 28.10 -2.23 1.28
N GLU A 313 27.62 -1.07 1.74
CA GLU A 313 27.84 -0.57 3.09
C GLU A 313 27.28 -1.54 4.14
N ASN A 314 26.01 -1.97 3.98
CA ASN A 314 25.35 -2.92 4.88
C ASN A 314 26.08 -4.28 4.91
N LEU A 315 26.46 -4.83 3.75
CA LEU A 315 27.16 -6.12 3.67
C LEU A 315 28.57 -6.03 4.29
N THR A 316 29.29 -4.93 4.06
CA THR A 316 30.59 -4.69 4.67
C THR A 316 30.48 -4.58 6.20
N PHE A 317 29.44 -3.91 6.69
CA PHE A 317 29.16 -3.84 8.12
C PHE A 317 28.92 -5.24 8.71
N CYS A 318 28.03 -6.03 8.10
CA CYS A 318 27.77 -7.41 8.54
C CYS A 318 29.04 -8.27 8.54
N GLN A 319 29.86 -8.19 7.50
CA GLN A 319 31.12 -8.92 7.41
C GLN A 319 32.07 -8.54 8.52
N ASN A 320 32.33 -7.25 8.73
CA ASN A 320 33.22 -6.75 9.78
C ASN A 320 32.75 -7.16 11.18
N LEU A 321 31.43 -7.16 11.40
CA LEU A 321 30.86 -7.54 12.69
C LEU A 321 31.02 -9.05 12.94
N LEU A 322 30.79 -9.89 11.94
CA LEU A 322 30.98 -11.35 12.02
C LEU A 322 32.46 -11.74 12.17
N GLU A 323 33.41 -10.99 11.56
CA GLU A 323 34.84 -11.18 11.77
C GLU A 323 35.25 -10.88 13.21
N LYS A 324 34.68 -9.84 13.83
CA LYS A 324 34.93 -9.47 15.24
C LYS A 324 34.25 -10.42 16.21
N ASN A 325 33.06 -10.89 15.91
CA ASN A 325 32.26 -11.75 16.76
C ASN A 325 31.65 -12.93 15.98
N PRO A 326 32.43 -13.97 15.65
CA PRO A 326 31.97 -15.12 14.85
C PRO A 326 30.79 -15.89 15.47
N LYS A 327 30.59 -15.77 16.79
CA LYS A 327 29.50 -16.46 17.49
C LYS A 327 28.12 -15.97 17.05
N LEU A 328 28.01 -14.75 16.55
CA LEU A 328 26.75 -14.19 16.05
C LEU A 328 26.15 -15.04 14.92
N ALA A 329 26.98 -15.66 14.07
CA ALA A 329 26.52 -16.50 12.98
C ALA A 329 25.71 -17.74 13.44
N SER A 330 25.89 -18.17 14.68
CA SER A 330 25.20 -19.34 15.26
C SER A 330 24.10 -19.00 16.27
N GLN A 331 23.93 -17.71 16.58
CA GLN A 331 22.87 -17.29 17.50
C GLN A 331 21.50 -17.41 16.82
N SER A 332 20.51 -17.87 17.57
CA SER A 332 19.12 -17.88 17.11
C SER A 332 18.51 -16.49 17.32
N PRO A 333 17.99 -15.85 16.30
CA PRO A 333 17.37 -14.52 16.41
C PRO A 333 15.97 -14.65 16.99
N LYS A 334 15.87 -14.97 18.27
CA LYS A 334 14.58 -15.04 18.97
C LYS A 334 14.41 -13.80 19.84
N PRO A 335 13.23 -13.17 19.80
CA PRO A 335 12.91 -12.10 20.74
C PRO A 335 13.01 -12.59 22.20
N ASP A 336 13.03 -11.64 23.14
CA ASP A 336 12.96 -11.95 24.58
C ASP A 336 11.83 -12.95 24.86
N ALA A 337 12.10 -13.92 25.74
CA ALA A 337 11.13 -14.96 26.11
C ALA A 337 9.82 -14.41 26.71
N ALA A 338 9.79 -13.16 27.14
CA ALA A 338 8.59 -12.45 27.57
C ALA A 338 7.70 -11.99 26.39
N LEU A 339 8.22 -11.99 25.16
CA LEU A 339 7.55 -11.52 23.95
C LEU A 339 6.99 -12.71 23.14
N LYS A 340 6.08 -13.48 23.75
CA LYS A 340 5.45 -14.63 23.10
C LYS A 340 4.10 -14.30 22.47
N GLU A 341 3.38 -13.37 23.07
CA GLU A 341 2.03 -12.97 22.69
C GLU A 341 2.07 -11.59 22.05
N GLU A 342 1.26 -11.36 21.03
CA GLU A 342 1.19 -10.13 20.25
C GLU A 342 0.99 -8.88 21.13
N ASN A 343 0.10 -8.98 22.12
CA ASN A 343 -0.16 -7.89 23.06
C ASN A 343 1.07 -7.54 23.91
N ALA A 344 1.90 -8.53 24.26
CA ALA A 344 3.17 -8.29 24.95
C ALA A 344 4.19 -7.62 24.03
N MET A 345 4.24 -8.03 22.75
CA MET A 345 5.09 -7.42 21.74
C MET A 345 4.69 -5.96 21.48
N LEU A 346 3.39 -5.68 21.28
CA LEU A 346 2.89 -4.31 21.08
C LEU A 346 3.15 -3.42 22.30
N SER A 347 2.93 -3.94 23.53
CA SER A 347 3.22 -3.20 24.76
C SER A 347 4.71 -2.88 24.90
N ARG A 348 5.58 -3.79 24.48
CA ARG A 348 7.03 -3.57 24.43
C ARG A 348 7.37 -2.46 23.42
N LEU A 349 6.85 -2.54 22.22
CA LEU A 349 7.05 -1.54 21.16
C LEU A 349 6.58 -0.16 21.62
N GLN A 350 5.35 -0.03 22.15
CA GLN A 350 4.82 1.23 22.69
C GLN A 350 5.70 1.86 23.76
N LYS A 351 6.35 1.05 24.61
CA LYS A 351 7.25 1.52 25.64
C LYS A 351 8.58 2.01 25.07
N GLU A 352 9.20 1.21 24.21
CA GLU A 352 10.56 1.48 23.72
C GLU A 352 10.60 2.70 22.78
N ILE A 353 9.56 2.93 21.98
CA ILE A 353 9.51 4.06 21.04
C ILE A 353 9.55 5.42 21.74
N LEU A 354 9.15 5.52 23.01
CA LEU A 354 9.09 6.80 23.74
C LEU A 354 10.45 7.49 23.90
N THR A 355 11.56 6.77 23.64
CA THR A 355 12.91 7.35 23.65
C THR A 355 13.17 8.21 22.42
N ASP A 356 12.72 7.74 21.24
CA ASP A 356 13.11 8.30 19.95
C ASP A 356 11.94 8.87 19.15
N PHE A 357 10.72 8.64 19.59
CA PHE A 357 9.49 9.06 18.91
C PHE A 357 8.60 9.86 19.86
N PRO A 358 7.77 10.80 19.34
CA PRO A 358 6.75 11.46 20.14
C PRO A 358 5.75 10.46 20.72
N ALA A 359 5.21 10.77 21.90
CA ALA A 359 4.20 9.94 22.52
C ALA A 359 2.97 9.81 21.62
N PRO A 360 2.49 8.59 21.35
CA PRO A 360 1.30 8.39 20.51
C PRO A 360 0.04 8.95 21.19
N PRO A 361 -0.96 9.38 20.42
CA PRO A 361 -2.31 9.58 20.92
C PRO A 361 -2.85 8.31 21.58
N GLN A 362 -3.74 8.47 22.56
CA GLN A 362 -4.44 7.32 23.14
C GLN A 362 -5.38 6.72 22.09
N THR A 363 -5.28 5.40 21.93
CA THR A 363 -6.14 4.62 21.02
C THR A 363 -6.24 3.19 21.52
N ASP A 364 -7.34 2.53 21.22
CA ASP A 364 -7.49 1.09 21.42
C ASP A 364 -6.93 0.36 20.19
N VAL A 365 -6.19 -0.70 20.43
CA VAL A 365 -5.64 -1.56 19.37
C VAL A 365 -6.12 -2.98 19.58
N GLU A 366 -6.84 -3.50 18.61
CA GLU A 366 -7.33 -4.88 18.58
C GLU A 366 -6.46 -5.70 17.64
N ILE A 367 -5.99 -6.87 18.10
CA ILE A 367 -5.38 -7.88 17.23
C ILE A 367 -6.49 -8.78 16.73
N CYS A 368 -6.62 -8.85 15.42
CA CYS A 368 -7.56 -9.72 14.72
C CYS A 368 -6.78 -10.83 14.00
N HIS A 369 -7.32 -12.04 13.95
CA HIS A 369 -6.75 -13.13 13.17
C HIS A 369 -7.50 -13.28 11.85
N VAL A 370 -6.73 -13.44 10.77
CA VAL A 370 -7.28 -13.62 9.42
C VAL A 370 -8.08 -14.92 9.36
N ASP A 371 -9.25 -14.87 8.74
CA ASP A 371 -10.02 -16.07 8.47
C ASP A 371 -9.18 -17.07 7.66
N PRO A 372 -9.10 -18.35 8.06
CA PRO A 372 -8.33 -19.38 7.35
C PRO A 372 -8.60 -19.44 5.84
N ALA A 373 -9.82 -19.16 5.40
CA ALA A 373 -10.20 -19.12 3.99
C ALA A 373 -9.52 -17.99 3.21
N LEU A 374 -9.06 -16.92 3.89
CA LEU A 374 -8.36 -15.78 3.30
C LEU A 374 -6.83 -15.87 3.45
N SER A 375 -6.31 -16.84 4.21
CA SER A 375 -4.89 -16.91 4.58
C SER A 375 -3.95 -17.00 3.39
N GLU A 376 -4.35 -17.62 2.29
CA GLU A 376 -3.53 -17.75 1.09
C GLU A 376 -3.32 -16.40 0.39
N TYR A 377 -4.33 -15.55 0.41
CA TYR A 377 -4.40 -14.28 -0.33
C TYR A 377 -3.83 -13.09 0.44
N LEU A 378 -3.67 -13.21 1.76
CA LEU A 378 -3.30 -12.08 2.62
C LEU A 378 -1.85 -12.15 3.10
N ALA A 379 -1.29 -10.98 3.38
CA ALA A 379 0.02 -10.81 3.99
C ALA A 379 0.14 -11.50 5.36
N PRO A 380 1.37 -11.72 5.87
CA PRO A 380 1.59 -12.24 7.22
C PRO A 380 0.94 -11.41 8.32
N ALA A 381 0.94 -10.09 8.17
CA ALA A 381 0.18 -9.16 8.97
C ALA A 381 -0.14 -7.91 8.13
N PHE A 382 -1.16 -7.17 8.53
CA PHE A 382 -1.51 -5.88 7.90
C PHE A 382 -2.36 -5.03 8.86
N TYR A 383 -2.21 -3.72 8.68
CA TYR A 383 -3.01 -2.72 9.37
C TYR A 383 -4.04 -2.12 8.40
N ILE A 384 -5.32 -2.15 8.76
CA ILE A 384 -6.34 -1.40 8.02
C ILE A 384 -6.42 -0.01 8.62
N THR A 385 -6.12 1.00 7.79
CA THR A 385 -6.12 2.40 8.20
C THR A 385 -7.47 2.80 8.79
N ALA A 386 -7.45 3.33 10.02
CA ALA A 386 -8.65 3.84 10.66
C ALA A 386 -9.22 5.05 9.89
N PRO A 387 -10.55 5.27 9.94
CA PRO A 387 -11.17 6.46 9.38
C PRO A 387 -10.53 7.74 9.93
N ILE A 388 -10.36 8.76 9.08
CA ILE A 388 -9.69 10.01 9.46
C ILE A 388 -10.44 10.80 10.55
N ASP A 389 -11.73 10.52 10.71
CA ASP A 389 -12.62 11.12 11.73
C ASP A 389 -12.79 10.22 12.97
N ASP A 390 -12.16 9.03 13.01
CA ASP A 390 -12.14 8.16 14.20
C ASP A 390 -10.87 7.33 14.30
N ILE A 391 -9.85 7.88 14.92
CA ILE A 391 -8.58 7.19 15.20
C ILE A 391 -8.56 6.47 16.54
N SER A 392 -9.70 6.37 17.23
CA SER A 392 -9.78 5.80 18.59
C SER A 392 -9.76 4.28 18.61
N HIS A 393 -10.09 3.63 17.50
CA HIS A 393 -10.15 2.18 17.37
C HIS A 393 -9.35 1.72 16.15
N ASN A 394 -8.36 0.90 16.37
CA ASN A 394 -7.46 0.41 15.32
C ASN A 394 -7.38 -1.12 15.36
N ARG A 395 -7.17 -1.74 14.19
CA ARG A 395 -7.07 -3.19 14.06
C ARG A 395 -5.83 -3.58 13.28
N ILE A 396 -5.06 -4.49 13.86
CA ILE A 396 -3.94 -5.15 13.17
C ILE A 396 -4.37 -6.59 12.94
N TYR A 397 -4.28 -7.04 11.70
CA TYR A 397 -4.64 -8.39 11.29
C TYR A 397 -3.40 -9.26 11.21
N ILE A 398 -3.50 -10.47 11.75
CA ILE A 398 -2.44 -11.48 11.77
C ILE A 398 -2.88 -12.69 10.98
N ASN A 399 -2.05 -13.11 10.04
CA ASN A 399 -2.24 -14.32 9.26
C ASN A 399 -1.43 -15.46 9.87
N ASP A 400 -2.07 -16.26 10.70
CA ASP A 400 -1.42 -17.35 11.46
C ASP A 400 -0.75 -18.38 10.55
N ALA A 401 -1.27 -18.61 9.35
CA ALA A 401 -0.71 -19.55 8.39
C ALA A 401 0.66 -19.10 7.82
N LYS A 402 0.97 -17.80 7.92
CA LYS A 402 2.20 -17.20 7.37
C LYS A 402 3.18 -16.70 8.43
N ASN A 403 2.85 -16.80 9.71
CA ASN A 403 3.68 -16.31 10.79
C ASN A 403 4.35 -17.43 11.61
N ASP A 404 5.68 -17.28 11.82
CA ASP A 404 6.43 -17.98 12.86
C ASP A 404 6.71 -16.99 14.00
N THR A 405 6.77 -17.47 15.23
CA THR A 405 7.11 -16.67 16.42
C THR A 405 8.64 -16.42 16.49
N ASP A 406 9.18 -15.76 15.48
CA ASP A 406 10.59 -15.36 15.42
C ASP A 406 10.75 -13.83 15.49
N ILE A 407 11.98 -13.35 15.34
CA ILE A 407 12.28 -11.92 15.36
C ILE A 407 11.56 -11.15 14.25
N TYR A 408 11.35 -11.79 13.10
CA TYR A 408 10.70 -11.12 11.96
C TYR A 408 9.21 -10.90 12.21
N TYR A 409 8.57 -11.76 12.98
CA TYR A 409 7.20 -11.53 13.43
C TYR A 409 7.10 -10.28 14.32
N PHE A 410 8.06 -10.12 15.26
CA PHE A 410 8.13 -8.91 16.10
C PHE A 410 8.35 -7.64 15.26
N THR A 411 9.25 -7.69 14.26
CA THR A 411 9.50 -6.52 13.39
C THR A 411 8.34 -6.24 12.45
N THR A 412 7.60 -7.27 12.01
CA THR A 412 6.36 -7.10 11.24
C THR A 412 5.28 -6.40 12.09
N LEU A 413 5.12 -6.77 13.36
CA LEU A 413 4.22 -6.05 14.27
C LEU A 413 4.66 -4.61 14.51
N ALA A 414 5.97 -4.32 14.47
CA ALA A 414 6.46 -2.95 14.52
C ALA A 414 6.13 -2.18 13.23
N HIS A 415 6.24 -2.82 12.07
CA HIS A 415 5.88 -2.27 10.77
C HIS A 415 4.39 -1.89 10.71
N GLU A 416 3.50 -2.81 11.11
CA GLU A 416 2.05 -2.59 11.06
C GLU A 416 1.54 -1.72 12.22
N GLY A 417 2.16 -1.83 13.39
CA GLY A 417 1.72 -1.20 14.64
C GLY A 417 2.57 0.00 15.06
N TYR A 418 3.46 -0.24 16.02
CA TYR A 418 4.30 0.78 16.66
C TYR A 418 5.79 0.53 16.40
N PRO A 419 6.52 1.52 15.82
CA PRO A 419 6.10 2.86 15.39
C PRO A 419 5.76 2.98 13.90
N GLY A 420 5.28 1.91 13.25
CA GLY A 420 4.98 1.85 11.82
C GLY A 420 3.64 2.49 11.43
N HIS A 421 2.86 1.78 10.61
CA HIS A 421 1.66 2.31 9.95
C HIS A 421 0.58 2.84 10.90
N LEU A 422 0.20 2.06 11.90
CA LEU A 422 -0.81 2.49 12.89
C LEU A 422 -0.36 3.76 13.61
N TYR A 423 0.87 3.75 14.11
CA TYR A 423 1.44 4.91 14.80
C TYR A 423 1.51 6.13 13.89
N GLN A 424 1.98 5.97 12.65
CA GLN A 424 2.04 7.04 11.66
C GLN A 424 0.65 7.64 11.43
N THR A 425 -0.37 6.81 11.23
CA THR A 425 -1.75 7.21 10.98
C THR A 425 -2.32 8.03 12.12
N ILE A 426 -2.28 7.50 13.36
CA ILE A 426 -2.88 8.18 14.51
C ILE A 426 -2.15 9.48 14.86
N CYS A 427 -0.82 9.50 14.74
CA CYS A 427 -0.04 10.71 14.99
C CYS A 427 -0.32 11.79 13.93
N THR A 428 -0.24 11.45 12.64
CA THR A 428 -0.52 12.40 11.54
C THR A 428 -1.92 12.98 11.65
N SER A 429 -2.92 12.15 11.91
CA SER A 429 -4.31 12.59 12.09
C SER A 429 -4.46 13.54 13.29
N SER A 430 -3.77 13.27 14.41
CA SER A 430 -3.83 14.09 15.62
C SER A 430 -3.29 15.51 15.45
N TYR A 431 -2.42 15.73 14.47
CA TYR A 431 -1.88 17.07 14.13
C TYR A 431 -2.83 17.91 13.29
N GLY A 432 -4.01 17.37 12.93
CA GLY A 432 -5.06 18.12 12.25
C GLY A 432 -4.67 18.52 10.84
N ALA A 433 -4.24 17.57 10.04
CA ALA A 433 -4.03 17.75 8.60
C ALA A 433 -5.37 18.06 7.90
N PRO A 434 -5.39 18.91 6.86
CA PRO A 434 -6.59 19.09 6.04
C PRO A 434 -7.08 17.76 5.45
N GLU A 435 -8.40 17.51 5.49
CA GLU A 435 -9.01 16.24 5.00
C GLU A 435 -8.59 15.89 3.56
N VAL A 436 -8.43 16.88 2.70
CA VAL A 436 -8.01 16.70 1.30
C VAL A 436 -6.65 16.01 1.17
N LEU A 437 -5.78 16.06 2.19
CA LEU A 437 -4.49 15.37 2.17
C LEU A 437 -4.63 13.86 2.34
N SER A 438 -5.76 13.36 2.85
CA SER A 438 -6.05 11.92 2.88
C SER A 438 -6.26 11.32 1.48
N LEU A 439 -6.48 12.16 0.47
CA LEU A 439 -6.56 11.72 -0.93
C LEU A 439 -5.18 11.47 -1.54
N LEU A 440 -4.10 11.95 -0.90
CA LEU A 440 -2.76 11.86 -1.45
C LEU A 440 -2.11 10.54 -1.05
N ASN A 441 -1.80 9.72 -2.03
CA ASN A 441 -1.08 8.48 -1.82
C ASN A 441 0.40 8.66 -2.24
N TYR A 442 1.30 8.62 -1.26
CA TYR A 442 2.75 8.59 -1.44
C TYR A 442 3.30 7.30 -0.81
N PRO A 443 3.27 6.17 -1.52
CA PRO A 443 3.68 4.88 -0.93
C PRO A 443 5.11 4.90 -0.39
N GLY A 444 6.04 5.60 -1.03
CA GLY A 444 7.41 5.75 -0.52
C GLY A 444 7.49 6.48 0.81
N TYR A 445 6.54 7.35 1.13
CA TYR A 445 6.42 7.94 2.46
C TYR A 445 5.85 6.94 3.46
N THR A 446 4.75 6.25 3.15
CA THR A 446 4.06 5.35 4.09
C THR A 446 4.84 4.07 4.32
N GLU A 447 5.20 3.35 3.25
CA GLU A 447 5.97 2.11 3.32
C GLU A 447 7.42 2.35 3.74
N GLY A 448 8.00 3.45 3.23
CA GLY A 448 9.35 3.85 3.62
C GLY A 448 9.46 4.18 5.10
N TRP A 449 8.45 4.85 5.68
CA TRP A 449 8.39 5.08 7.13
C TRP A 449 8.27 3.76 7.90
N ALA A 450 7.32 2.90 7.54
CA ALA A 450 7.13 1.64 8.22
C ALA A 450 8.37 0.75 8.12
N THR A 451 9.04 0.70 6.97
CA THR A 451 10.31 -0.01 6.78
C THR A 451 11.44 0.62 7.61
N TYR A 452 11.51 1.96 7.66
CA TYR A 452 12.50 2.66 8.48
C TYR A 452 12.34 2.34 9.97
N THR A 453 11.11 2.29 10.45
CA THR A 453 10.79 1.99 11.85
C THR A 453 10.90 0.49 12.16
N GLU A 454 10.58 -0.38 11.23
CA GLU A 454 10.85 -1.82 11.28
C GLU A 454 12.33 -2.08 11.54
N MET A 455 13.23 -1.40 10.81
CA MET A 455 14.68 -1.51 11.00
C MET A 455 15.12 -1.05 12.40
N GLN A 456 14.43 -0.09 13.04
CA GLN A 456 14.71 0.31 14.42
C GLN A 456 14.25 -0.75 15.42
N SER A 457 13.19 -1.49 15.13
CA SER A 457 12.55 -2.42 16.08
C SER A 457 13.42 -3.61 16.44
N PHE A 458 14.43 -3.98 15.64
CA PHE A 458 15.40 -5.01 16.02
C PHE A 458 16.07 -4.71 17.36
N TYR A 459 16.26 -3.44 17.71
CA TYR A 459 16.86 -3.00 18.98
C TYR A 459 15.88 -3.04 20.15
N TYR A 460 14.57 -3.16 19.88
CA TYR A 460 13.52 -3.20 20.90
C TYR A 460 13.17 -4.62 21.36
N ALA A 461 13.63 -5.63 20.63
CA ALA A 461 13.28 -7.03 20.86
C ALA A 461 14.04 -7.70 22.01
N GLY A 462 14.93 -6.97 22.70
CA GLY A 462 15.74 -7.53 23.78
C GLY A 462 16.90 -8.41 23.32
N LEU A 463 17.33 -8.29 22.07
CA LEU A 463 18.48 -8.99 21.53
C LEU A 463 19.79 -8.39 22.02
N ASP A 464 20.87 -9.20 21.93
CA ASP A 464 22.22 -8.66 22.01
C ASP A 464 22.40 -7.52 20.98
N PRO A 465 23.00 -6.36 21.36
CA PRO A 465 23.09 -5.20 20.45
C PRO A 465 23.84 -5.49 19.15
N ASP A 466 24.87 -6.34 19.16
CA ASP A 466 25.59 -6.74 17.96
C ASP A 466 24.71 -7.62 17.07
N LEU A 467 23.90 -8.53 17.66
CA LEU A 467 22.96 -9.36 16.93
C LEU A 467 21.85 -8.49 16.30
N ALA A 468 21.28 -7.55 17.04
CA ALA A 468 20.28 -6.61 16.51
C ALA A 468 20.82 -5.82 15.32
N SER A 469 22.04 -5.27 15.44
CA SER A 469 22.71 -4.57 14.35
C SER A 469 22.96 -5.47 13.14
N LEU A 470 23.42 -6.71 13.36
CA LEU A 470 23.64 -7.67 12.28
C LEU A 470 22.36 -7.96 11.50
N LEU A 471 21.25 -8.20 12.21
CA LEU A 471 19.96 -8.50 11.62
C LEU A 471 19.39 -7.31 10.83
N GLN A 472 19.45 -6.11 11.41
CA GLN A 472 19.01 -4.88 10.77
C GLN A 472 19.76 -4.61 9.46
N HIS A 473 21.10 -4.66 9.49
CA HIS A 473 21.89 -4.43 8.27
C HIS A 473 21.72 -5.54 7.23
N ASN A 474 21.53 -6.79 7.68
CA ASN A 474 21.23 -7.90 6.78
C ASN A 474 19.85 -7.73 6.12
N GLN A 475 18.84 -7.32 6.88
CA GLN A 475 17.49 -7.06 6.35
C GLN A 475 17.53 -5.92 5.32
N ALA A 476 18.21 -4.82 5.63
CA ALA A 476 18.38 -3.70 4.70
C ALA A 476 19.12 -4.13 3.41
N ALA A 477 20.17 -4.97 3.53
CA ALA A 477 20.85 -5.53 2.37
C ALA A 477 19.92 -6.43 1.54
N THR A 478 19.10 -7.25 2.19
CA THR A 478 18.14 -8.14 1.52
C THR A 478 17.09 -7.36 0.74
N LEU A 479 16.43 -6.35 1.35
CA LEU A 479 15.46 -5.50 0.66
C LEU A 479 16.07 -4.80 -0.56
N SER A 480 17.35 -4.40 -0.47
CA SER A 480 18.06 -3.79 -1.59
C SER A 480 18.18 -4.70 -2.81
N LEU A 481 18.17 -6.02 -2.63
CA LEU A 481 18.25 -6.99 -3.72
C LEU A 481 16.97 -6.97 -4.55
N TYR A 482 15.81 -6.95 -3.87
CA TYR A 482 14.51 -6.87 -4.53
C TYR A 482 14.39 -5.58 -5.34
N ALA A 483 14.70 -4.43 -4.73
CA ALA A 483 14.67 -3.14 -5.43
C ALA A 483 15.67 -3.08 -6.61
N THR A 484 16.82 -3.76 -6.50
CA THR A 484 17.79 -3.83 -7.60
C THR A 484 17.28 -4.71 -8.75
N ALA A 485 16.67 -5.86 -8.43
CA ALA A 485 16.13 -6.76 -9.45
C ALA A 485 14.93 -6.12 -10.16
N ASP A 486 14.09 -5.39 -9.45
CA ASP A 486 12.96 -4.63 -10.00
C ASP A 486 13.44 -3.63 -11.08
N ILE A 487 14.38 -2.73 -10.75
CA ILE A 487 15.00 -1.81 -11.72
C ILE A 487 15.70 -2.59 -12.84
N GLY A 488 16.41 -3.67 -12.49
CA GLY A 488 17.13 -4.51 -13.43
C GLY A 488 16.22 -5.07 -14.52
N ILE A 489 15.08 -5.58 -14.14
CA ILE A 489 14.09 -6.21 -15.03
C ILE A 489 13.31 -5.14 -15.80
N HIS A 490 12.71 -4.17 -15.11
CA HIS A 490 11.77 -3.23 -15.73
C HIS A 490 12.42 -2.08 -16.48
N TYR A 491 13.63 -1.70 -16.09
CA TYR A 491 14.33 -0.55 -16.67
C TYR A 491 15.55 -0.94 -17.50
N PHE A 492 16.45 -1.76 -16.95
CA PHE A 492 17.68 -2.16 -17.65
C PHE A 492 17.52 -3.38 -18.56
N GLY A 493 16.36 -4.02 -18.59
CA GLY A 493 16.07 -5.17 -19.45
C GLY A 493 16.92 -6.38 -19.11
N TRP A 494 17.09 -6.67 -17.82
CA TRP A 494 17.75 -7.91 -17.42
C TRP A 494 16.94 -9.11 -17.91
N GLU A 495 17.57 -9.96 -18.66
CA GLU A 495 17.00 -11.24 -19.08
C GLU A 495 17.01 -12.26 -17.93
N LYS A 496 16.31 -13.38 -18.11
CA LYS A 496 16.14 -14.43 -17.08
C LYS A 496 17.46 -14.91 -16.52
N GLU A 497 18.46 -15.12 -17.38
CA GLU A 497 19.80 -15.60 -17.03
C GLU A 497 20.55 -14.58 -16.17
N LYS A 498 20.46 -13.32 -16.52
CA LYS A 498 21.10 -12.23 -15.76
C LYS A 498 20.43 -12.05 -14.40
N ASN A 499 19.10 -12.11 -14.33
CA ASN A 499 18.37 -12.07 -13.08
C ASN A 499 18.73 -13.27 -12.18
N ALA A 500 18.77 -14.49 -12.72
CA ALA A 500 19.17 -15.67 -11.96
C ALA A 500 20.62 -15.59 -11.45
N ALA A 501 21.56 -15.11 -12.30
CA ALA A 501 22.95 -14.91 -11.90
C ALA A 501 23.09 -13.86 -10.78
N PHE A 502 22.30 -12.78 -10.84
CA PHE A 502 22.27 -11.78 -9.78
C PHE A 502 21.84 -12.39 -8.43
N TRP A 503 20.76 -13.16 -8.38
CA TRP A 503 20.30 -13.81 -7.16
C TRP A 503 21.31 -14.83 -6.63
N SER A 504 21.94 -15.60 -7.54
CA SER A 504 22.98 -16.58 -7.21
C SER A 504 24.23 -15.93 -6.59
N GLU A 505 24.62 -14.73 -7.02
CA GLU A 505 25.73 -13.97 -6.42
C GLU A 505 25.52 -13.76 -4.91
N TYR A 506 24.28 -13.58 -4.48
CA TYR A 506 23.90 -13.40 -3.07
C TYR A 506 23.46 -14.70 -2.37
N GLY A 507 23.59 -15.86 -3.05
CA GLY A 507 23.35 -17.18 -2.46
C GLY A 507 21.92 -17.67 -2.55
N VAL A 508 21.09 -17.06 -3.38
CA VAL A 508 19.74 -17.53 -3.71
C VAL A 508 19.82 -18.32 -5.01
N ASP A 509 20.09 -19.63 -4.88
CA ASP A 509 20.33 -20.53 -6.02
C ASP A 509 19.10 -21.40 -6.37
N ASP A 510 18.07 -21.41 -5.49
CA ASP A 510 16.86 -22.20 -5.72
C ASP A 510 15.99 -21.54 -6.80
N THR A 511 15.84 -22.25 -7.92
CA THR A 511 15.12 -21.74 -9.10
C THR A 511 13.65 -21.44 -8.84
N ALA A 512 12.98 -22.21 -7.95
CA ALA A 512 11.58 -21.98 -7.61
C ALA A 512 11.44 -20.69 -6.78
N THR A 513 12.38 -20.45 -5.87
CA THR A 513 12.42 -19.19 -5.10
C THR A 513 12.69 -18.00 -6.00
N VAL A 514 13.70 -18.08 -6.90
CA VAL A 514 14.01 -17.00 -7.85
C VAL A 514 12.81 -16.71 -8.77
N LYS A 515 12.14 -17.78 -9.28
CA LYS A 515 10.94 -17.61 -10.11
C LYS A 515 9.85 -16.86 -9.34
N ARG A 516 9.54 -17.28 -8.12
CA ARG A 516 8.48 -16.67 -7.29
C ARG A 516 8.75 -15.19 -6.98
N ILE A 517 10.02 -14.84 -6.67
CA ILE A 517 10.43 -13.44 -6.49
C ILE A 517 10.24 -12.66 -7.80
N THR A 518 10.64 -13.26 -8.91
CA THR A 518 10.54 -12.63 -10.23
C THR A 518 9.09 -12.42 -10.64
N ASP A 519 8.21 -13.39 -10.39
CA ASP A 519 6.78 -13.27 -10.67
C ASP A 519 6.18 -12.05 -9.91
N LEU A 520 6.47 -11.90 -8.62
CA LEU A 520 6.02 -10.75 -7.83
C LEU A 520 6.56 -9.41 -8.35
N ILE A 521 7.82 -9.35 -8.80
CA ILE A 521 8.39 -8.16 -9.42
C ILE A 521 7.67 -7.83 -10.72
N LEU A 522 7.34 -8.83 -11.52
CA LEU A 522 6.64 -8.65 -12.81
C LEU A 522 5.17 -8.21 -12.60
N GLU A 523 4.54 -8.68 -11.53
CA GLU A 523 3.16 -8.34 -11.18
C GLU A 523 3.01 -6.87 -10.76
N GLU A 524 3.97 -6.32 -10.00
CA GLU A 524 3.93 -4.95 -9.47
C GLU A 524 5.26 -4.21 -9.71
N PRO A 525 5.45 -3.62 -10.88
CA PRO A 525 6.65 -2.84 -11.19
C PRO A 525 6.82 -1.65 -10.22
N GLY A 526 8.01 -1.52 -9.62
CA GLY A 526 8.31 -0.45 -8.66
C GLY A 526 7.91 -0.75 -7.21
N ASN A 527 7.20 -1.85 -6.96
CA ASN A 527 6.69 -2.20 -5.63
C ASN A 527 7.80 -2.20 -4.56
N TYR A 528 8.92 -2.86 -4.82
CA TYR A 528 10.01 -2.94 -3.84
C TYR A 528 10.77 -1.62 -3.63
N LEU A 529 10.61 -0.68 -4.57
CA LEU A 529 11.25 0.62 -4.46
C LEU A 529 10.55 1.50 -3.43
N LYS A 530 9.22 1.47 -3.33
CA LYS A 530 8.50 2.24 -2.31
C LYS A 530 8.98 1.94 -0.89
N TYR A 531 9.26 0.66 -0.59
CA TYR A 531 9.84 0.22 0.69
C TYR A 531 11.29 0.67 0.86
N TYR A 532 12.14 0.24 -0.06
CA TYR A 532 13.59 0.40 0.14
C TYR A 532 14.09 1.82 -0.13
N VAL A 533 13.62 2.48 -1.19
CA VAL A 533 13.98 3.88 -1.48
C VAL A 533 13.39 4.78 -0.39
N GLY A 534 12.14 4.56 0.00
CA GLY A 534 11.54 5.30 1.11
C GLY A 534 12.36 5.18 2.40
N TYR A 535 12.74 3.96 2.79
CA TYR A 535 13.65 3.71 3.91
C TYR A 535 14.96 4.48 3.79
N LEU A 536 15.60 4.41 2.62
CA LEU A 536 16.85 5.12 2.37
C LEU A 536 16.72 6.62 2.55
N LYS A 537 15.65 7.22 2.04
CA LYS A 537 15.42 8.67 2.12
C LYS A 537 15.20 9.13 3.57
N PHE A 538 14.44 8.41 4.38
CA PHE A 538 14.29 8.72 5.80
C PHE A 538 15.62 8.60 6.55
N ARG A 539 16.39 7.53 6.30
CA ARG A 539 17.70 7.33 6.91
C ARG A 539 18.68 8.44 6.51
N GLN A 540 18.79 8.74 5.22
CA GLN A 540 19.68 9.79 4.70
C GLN A 540 19.33 11.16 5.27
N MET A 541 18.05 11.51 5.31
CA MET A 541 17.56 12.77 5.89
C MET A 541 17.95 12.89 7.37
N ARG A 542 17.74 11.83 8.16
CA ARG A 542 18.13 11.79 9.57
C ARG A 542 19.65 11.97 9.74
N GLU A 543 20.45 11.22 9.00
CA GLU A 543 21.91 11.26 9.06
C GLU A 543 22.44 12.66 8.68
N GLN A 544 21.90 13.24 7.61
CA GLN A 544 22.31 14.56 7.14
C GLN A 544 21.97 15.67 8.14
N LEU A 545 20.72 15.69 8.66
CA LEU A 545 20.30 16.68 9.64
C LEU A 545 21.05 16.56 10.97
N ALA A 546 21.42 15.34 11.38
CA ALA A 546 22.24 15.12 12.56
C ALA A 546 23.67 15.65 12.39
N LEU A 547 24.24 15.59 11.17
CA LEU A 547 25.55 16.17 10.87
C LEU A 547 25.54 17.70 10.83
N GLU A 548 24.45 18.28 10.33
CA GLU A 548 24.28 19.73 10.16
C GLU A 548 23.92 20.45 11.48
N ASN A 549 23.21 19.80 12.39
CA ASN A 549 22.69 20.39 13.62
C ASN A 549 23.23 19.68 14.87
N LYS A 550 24.11 20.34 15.62
CA LYS A 550 24.66 19.81 16.88
C LYS A 550 23.62 19.56 17.97
N SER A 551 22.47 20.23 17.89
CA SER A 551 21.35 20.08 18.81
C SER A 551 20.26 19.16 18.26
N PHE A 552 20.58 18.35 17.26
CA PHE A 552 19.64 17.45 16.62
C PHE A 552 19.00 16.49 17.64
N SER A 553 17.67 16.43 17.62
CA SER A 553 16.88 15.49 18.40
C SER A 553 16.16 14.52 17.45
N VAL A 554 16.38 13.23 17.66
CA VAL A 554 15.72 12.16 16.87
C VAL A 554 14.21 12.24 17.04
N SER A 555 13.72 12.47 18.27
CA SER A 555 12.28 12.59 18.53
C SER A 555 11.67 13.82 17.83
N ALA A 556 12.35 14.97 17.86
CA ALA A 556 11.88 16.16 17.13
C ALA A 556 11.88 15.94 15.61
N PHE A 557 12.85 15.20 15.08
CA PHE A 557 12.89 14.82 13.68
C PHE A 557 11.68 13.95 13.30
N HIS A 558 11.38 12.93 14.08
CA HIS A 558 10.23 12.08 13.84
C HIS A 558 8.90 12.86 13.96
N GLU A 559 8.80 13.76 14.96
CA GLU A 559 7.64 14.62 15.11
C GLU A 559 7.43 15.53 13.89
N ALA A 560 8.50 16.13 13.37
CA ALA A 560 8.43 17.00 12.20
C ALA A 560 7.96 16.25 10.95
N ILE A 561 8.38 15.00 10.75
CA ILE A 561 7.90 14.12 9.66
C ILE A 561 6.40 13.87 9.81
N LEU A 562 5.96 13.42 10.99
CA LEU A 562 4.55 13.08 11.26
C LEU A 562 3.62 14.30 11.16
N ARG A 563 4.10 15.49 11.56
CA ARG A 563 3.37 16.75 11.40
C ARG A 563 3.24 17.19 9.94
N THR A 564 4.21 16.84 9.10
CA THR A 564 4.17 17.15 7.67
C THR A 564 3.17 16.25 6.95
N GLY A 565 3.13 14.97 7.32
CA GLY A 565 2.25 13.97 6.72
C GLY A 565 2.72 13.48 5.34
N PRO A 566 1.89 12.67 4.63
CA PRO A 566 2.23 12.10 3.34
C PRO A 566 2.66 13.17 2.33
N SER A 567 3.88 13.03 1.81
CA SER A 567 4.50 14.03 0.95
C SER A 567 5.68 13.45 0.14
N PRO A 568 6.01 14.05 -1.00
CA PRO A 568 7.24 13.71 -1.72
C PRO A 568 8.47 14.14 -0.91
N PHE A 569 9.56 13.41 -1.04
CA PHE A 569 10.74 13.60 -0.19
C PHE A 569 11.37 14.99 -0.29
N SER A 570 11.34 15.64 -1.47
CA SER A 570 11.84 17.01 -1.61
C SER A 570 11.05 18.04 -0.77
N VAL A 571 9.73 17.88 -0.70
CA VAL A 571 8.87 18.74 0.14
C VAL A 571 9.03 18.39 1.62
N LEU A 572 9.10 17.09 1.93
CA LEU A 572 9.28 16.59 3.29
C LEU A 572 10.57 17.12 3.90
N GLU A 573 11.70 16.98 3.21
CA GLU A 573 13.02 17.41 3.68
C GLU A 573 13.05 18.92 3.96
N GLU A 574 12.55 19.74 3.03
CA GLU A 574 12.49 21.18 3.20
C GLU A 574 11.64 21.55 4.43
N THR A 575 10.46 20.91 4.57
CA THR A 575 9.52 21.20 5.66
C THR A 575 10.08 20.79 7.02
N VAL A 576 10.66 19.58 7.11
CA VAL A 576 11.32 19.08 8.33
C VAL A 576 12.50 19.95 8.71
N ARG A 577 13.33 20.33 7.75
CA ARG A 577 14.47 21.24 7.98
C ARG A 577 14.04 22.60 8.53
N ASP A 578 12.92 23.13 8.05
CA ASP A 578 12.38 24.40 8.53
C ASP A 578 11.78 24.27 9.95
N GLN A 579 11.16 23.15 10.29
CA GLN A 579 10.62 22.90 11.63
C GLN A 579 11.70 22.65 12.70
N LEU A 580 12.91 22.22 12.29
CA LEU A 580 14.01 21.92 13.21
C LEU A 580 14.99 23.10 13.41
N LYS A 581 14.77 24.25 12.76
CA LYS A 581 15.50 25.52 13.01
C LYS A 581 15.03 26.17 14.30
#